data_554dc1d70ff1fdfb7d712353365746c8
#
_entry.id   554dc1d70ff1fdfb7d712353365746c8
#
_cell.length_a   1.000
_cell.length_b   1.000
_cell.length_c   1.000
_cell.angle_alpha   90.00
_cell.angle_beta   90.00
_cell.angle_gamma   90.00
#
_symmetry.space_group_name_H-M   'P 1'
#
loop_
_entity.id
_entity.type
_entity.pdbx_description
1 polymer ?
#
loop_
_entity_poly.entity_id
_entity_poly.type
_entity_poly.pdbx_seq_one_letter_code
_entity_poly.pdbx_strand_id
1 'polypeptide(L)'
;MLFRSIDVPVYILATREDHIVPWTSAFQTSHLVGGESRFVLGASGHIAGVINPANKNKRNYWVCEGEIPETPEKWFKKAKEVPGSWWNDWAKWLEPMKGGEVKAPTKLGNAKYKPIEPAPGRYVKQRAV
;
A
#
# COMPACT_ATOMS: atom_id res chain seq x y z
N MET A 1 12.75 21.91 2.94
CA MET A 1 11.95 21.13 2.00
C MET A 1 11.38 19.94 2.75
N LEU A 2 10.07 19.96 3.06
CA LEU A 2 9.43 19.07 4.04
C LEU A 2 9.51 17.55 3.69
N PHE A 3 9.39 17.18 2.42
CA PHE A 3 9.37 15.75 2.04
C PHE A 3 10.73 15.03 2.18
N ARG A 4 11.85 15.72 2.02
CA ARG A 4 13.18 15.13 2.19
C ARG A 4 13.55 14.83 3.65
N SER A 5 12.78 15.31 4.61
CA SER A 5 12.95 14.95 6.03
C SER A 5 12.21 13.65 6.41
N ILE A 6 11.50 13.03 5.47
CA ILE A 6 10.96 11.68 5.62
C ILE A 6 12.11 10.73 5.29
N ASP A 7 12.80 10.25 6.33
CA ASP A 7 14.00 9.41 6.24
C ASP A 7 13.75 7.92 6.56
N VAL A 8 12.48 7.58 6.84
CA VAL A 8 12.06 6.19 7.03
C VAL A 8 11.85 5.48 5.70
N PRO A 9 11.92 4.14 5.65
CA PRO A 9 11.58 3.38 4.45
C PRO A 9 10.14 3.65 3.98
N VAL A 10 9.95 3.85 2.68
CA VAL A 10 8.66 4.20 2.10
C VAL A 10 8.25 3.17 1.03
N TYR A 11 7.07 2.60 1.18
CA TYR A 11 6.45 1.75 0.16
C TYR A 11 5.42 2.56 -0.61
N ILE A 12 5.59 2.66 -1.93
CA ILE A 12 4.74 3.45 -2.81
C ILE A 12 4.02 2.51 -3.76
N LEU A 13 2.70 2.46 -3.64
CA LEU A 13 1.85 1.72 -4.56
C LEU A 13 1.16 2.69 -5.52
N ALA A 14 1.21 2.36 -6.80
CA ALA A 14 0.36 2.95 -7.82
C ALA A 14 -0.31 1.86 -8.65
N THR A 15 -1.33 2.18 -9.43
CA THR A 15 -1.96 1.23 -10.33
C THR A 15 -1.89 1.71 -11.78
N ARG A 16 -1.62 0.78 -12.70
CA ARG A 16 -1.25 1.07 -14.09
C ARG A 16 -2.35 1.79 -14.87
N GLU A 17 -3.60 1.42 -14.61
CA GLU A 17 -4.78 1.93 -15.31
C GLU A 17 -5.53 2.97 -14.48
N ASP A 18 -4.86 3.58 -13.49
CA ASP A 18 -5.44 4.64 -12.68
C ASP A 18 -5.56 5.92 -13.52
N HIS A 19 -6.81 6.32 -13.77
CA HIS A 19 -7.13 7.53 -14.53
C HIS A 19 -7.34 8.76 -13.63
N ILE A 20 -7.38 8.57 -12.31
CA ILE A 20 -7.53 9.64 -11.31
C ILE A 20 -6.15 10.14 -10.89
N VAL A 21 -5.26 9.20 -10.55
CA VAL A 21 -3.87 9.50 -10.18
C VAL A 21 -2.94 8.72 -11.11
N PRO A 22 -2.46 9.32 -12.19
CA PRO A 22 -1.53 8.66 -13.11
C PRO A 22 -0.32 8.11 -12.35
N TRP A 23 0.02 6.85 -12.59
CA TRP A 23 1.11 6.18 -11.88
C TRP A 23 2.48 6.87 -12.07
N THR A 24 2.68 7.54 -13.22
CA THR A 24 3.87 8.34 -13.50
C THR A 24 4.01 9.53 -12.56
N SER A 25 2.87 10.12 -12.12
CA SER A 25 2.86 11.17 -11.11
C SER A 25 3.15 10.60 -9.71
N ALA A 26 2.55 9.47 -9.36
CA ALA A 26 2.82 8.79 -8.10
C ALA A 26 4.29 8.35 -7.98
N PHE A 27 4.91 7.94 -9.10
CA PHE A 27 6.32 7.56 -9.17
C PHE A 27 7.26 8.68 -8.69
N GLN A 28 6.93 9.96 -8.95
CA GLN A 28 7.75 11.09 -8.52
C GLN A 28 7.93 11.16 -7.00
N THR A 29 7.03 10.58 -6.22
CA THR A 29 7.15 10.50 -4.76
C THR A 29 8.45 9.80 -4.34
N SER A 30 8.90 8.80 -5.10
CA SER A 30 10.14 8.08 -4.80
C SER A 30 11.41 8.94 -4.85
N HIS A 31 11.36 10.08 -5.54
CA HIS A 31 12.45 11.05 -5.62
C HIS A 31 12.29 12.25 -4.68
N LEU A 32 11.12 12.38 -4.03
CA LEU A 32 10.84 13.48 -3.11
C LEU A 32 11.18 13.14 -1.67
N VAL A 33 11.03 11.89 -1.25
CA VAL A 33 11.35 11.43 0.12
C VAL A 33 12.85 11.21 0.29
N GLY A 34 13.33 11.32 1.53
CA GLY A 34 14.75 11.12 1.88
C GLY A 34 15.12 9.67 2.18
N GLY A 35 14.14 8.86 2.58
CA GLY A 35 14.35 7.46 2.91
C GLY A 35 14.36 6.54 1.69
N GLU A 36 14.77 5.30 1.90
CA GLU A 36 14.71 4.26 0.87
C GLU A 36 13.28 4.03 0.40
N SER A 37 13.08 4.05 -0.92
CA SER A 37 11.76 3.89 -1.51
C SER A 37 11.64 2.58 -2.27
N ARG A 38 10.54 1.84 -2.05
CA ARG A 38 10.11 0.73 -2.89
C ARG A 38 8.88 1.16 -3.68
N PHE A 39 9.01 1.28 -5.00
CA PHE A 39 7.89 1.57 -5.89
C PHE A 39 7.33 0.29 -6.49
N VAL A 40 6.03 0.11 -6.39
CA VAL A 40 5.28 -1.06 -6.90
C VAL A 40 4.11 -0.58 -7.75
N LEU A 41 3.99 -1.15 -8.95
CA LEU A 41 2.92 -0.83 -9.88
C LEU A 41 1.96 -2.01 -9.98
N GLY A 42 0.77 -1.88 -9.41
CA GLY A 42 -0.29 -2.89 -9.54
C GLY A 42 -1.00 -2.81 -10.88
N ALA A 43 -1.45 -3.93 -11.39
CA ALA A 43 -2.34 -3.97 -12.56
C ALA A 43 -3.72 -3.43 -12.24
N SER A 44 -4.46 -3.00 -13.29
CA SER A 44 -5.84 -2.48 -13.19
C SER A 44 -5.93 -1.04 -12.65
N GLY A 45 -7.15 -0.59 -12.37
CA GLY A 45 -7.45 0.81 -12.06
C GLY A 45 -7.45 1.13 -10.57
N HIS A 46 -7.84 2.37 -10.26
CA HIS A 46 -7.77 3.04 -8.97
C HIS A 46 -8.21 2.20 -7.76
N ILE A 47 -9.33 1.52 -7.85
CA ILE A 47 -9.87 0.67 -6.77
C ILE A 47 -9.47 -0.79 -6.96
N ALA A 48 -9.76 -1.34 -8.13
CA ALA A 48 -9.60 -2.76 -8.41
C ALA A 48 -8.12 -3.23 -8.42
N GLY A 49 -7.19 -2.34 -8.72
CA GLY A 49 -5.75 -2.62 -8.64
C GLY A 49 -5.24 -2.66 -7.19
N VAL A 50 -5.80 -1.80 -6.34
CA VAL A 50 -5.43 -1.71 -4.92
C VAL A 50 -6.04 -2.85 -4.11
N ILE A 51 -7.36 -3.10 -4.28
CA ILE A 51 -8.08 -4.16 -3.55
C ILE A 51 -7.87 -5.51 -4.27
N ASN A 52 -6.74 -6.13 -4.00
CA ASN A 52 -6.37 -7.43 -4.53
C ASN A 52 -5.84 -8.34 -3.40
N PRO A 53 -6.74 -8.84 -2.53
CA PRO A 53 -6.33 -9.54 -1.32
C PRO A 53 -5.48 -10.79 -1.63
N ALA A 54 -4.48 -11.04 -0.79
CA ALA A 54 -3.49 -12.09 -0.96
C ALA A 54 -4.09 -13.49 -1.10
N ASN A 55 -5.21 -13.77 -0.40
CA ASN A 55 -5.91 -15.06 -0.48
C ASN A 55 -6.54 -15.34 -1.84
N LYS A 56 -6.92 -14.30 -2.60
CA LYS A 56 -7.40 -14.43 -3.98
C LYS A 56 -6.27 -14.45 -5.00
N ASN A 57 -5.17 -13.80 -4.68
CA ASN A 57 -3.92 -13.76 -5.44
C ASN A 57 -4.10 -13.60 -6.97
N LYS A 58 -5.00 -12.69 -7.36
CA LYS A 58 -5.34 -12.43 -8.77
C LYS A 58 -4.43 -11.36 -9.36
N ARG A 59 -4.49 -11.18 -10.70
CA ARG A 59 -3.78 -10.12 -11.43
C ARG A 59 -2.26 -10.30 -11.42
N ASN A 60 -1.57 -9.18 -11.51
CA ASN A 60 -0.12 -9.07 -11.52
C ASN A 60 0.30 -7.69 -11.03
N TYR A 61 1.58 -7.53 -10.78
CA TYR A 61 2.20 -6.25 -10.43
C TYR A 61 3.64 -6.22 -10.96
N TRP A 62 4.23 -5.05 -11.02
CA TRP A 62 5.62 -4.86 -11.44
C TRP A 62 6.43 -4.29 -10.30
N VAL A 63 7.66 -4.80 -10.18
CA VAL A 63 8.66 -4.35 -9.20
C VAL A 63 10.02 -4.22 -9.87
N CYS A 64 10.84 -3.31 -9.35
CA CYS A 64 12.23 -3.16 -9.76
C CYS A 64 13.09 -3.30 -8.50
N GLU A 65 14.10 -4.16 -8.56
CA GLU A 65 15.06 -4.31 -7.48
C GLU A 65 16.23 -3.31 -7.62
N GLY A 66 16.76 -2.88 -6.47
CA GLY A 66 17.85 -1.93 -6.39
C GLY A 66 17.43 -0.49 -6.58
N GLU A 67 18.35 0.34 -7.05
CA GLU A 67 18.15 1.77 -7.22
C GLU A 67 17.00 2.11 -8.17
N ILE A 68 16.15 3.06 -7.76
CA ILE A 68 15.01 3.53 -8.55
C ILE A 68 15.52 4.43 -9.67
N PRO A 69 15.23 4.09 -10.95
CA PRO A 69 15.63 4.91 -12.08
C PRO A 69 15.01 6.32 -12.06
N GLU A 70 15.64 7.26 -12.72
CA GLU A 70 15.23 8.67 -12.74
C GLU A 70 13.82 8.91 -13.32
N THR A 71 13.40 8.09 -14.30
CA THR A 71 12.11 8.29 -14.96
C THR A 71 11.23 7.05 -14.86
N PRO A 72 9.89 7.23 -14.87
CA PRO A 72 8.96 6.12 -14.83
C PRO A 72 9.12 5.17 -16.03
N GLU A 73 9.48 5.66 -17.22
CA GLU A 73 9.70 4.82 -18.40
C GLU A 73 10.95 3.95 -18.25
N LYS A 74 12.05 4.49 -17.72
CA LYS A 74 13.26 3.72 -17.39
C LYS A 74 12.96 2.68 -16.34
N TRP A 75 12.19 3.06 -15.31
CA TRP A 75 11.76 2.15 -14.26
C TRP A 75 10.93 0.99 -14.83
N PHE A 76 9.91 1.29 -15.65
CA PHE A 76 9.03 0.27 -16.23
C PHE A 76 9.76 -0.70 -17.16
N LYS A 77 10.74 -0.21 -17.93
CA LYS A 77 11.61 -1.08 -18.76
C LYS A 77 12.45 -2.05 -17.95
N LYS A 78 12.86 -1.67 -16.73
CA LYS A 78 13.68 -2.49 -15.83
C LYS A 78 12.83 -3.39 -14.94
N ALA A 79 11.57 -3.01 -14.69
CA ALA A 79 10.68 -3.71 -13.79
C ALA A 79 10.33 -5.11 -14.28
N LYS A 80 10.25 -6.05 -13.35
CA LYS A 80 9.80 -7.41 -13.60
C LYS A 80 8.32 -7.52 -13.26
N GLU A 81 7.58 -8.15 -14.16
CA GLU A 81 6.20 -8.55 -13.90
C GLU A 81 6.16 -9.76 -12.97
N VAL A 82 5.32 -9.67 -11.94
CA VAL A 82 5.10 -10.73 -10.95
C VAL A 82 3.61 -11.07 -10.94
N PRO A 83 3.22 -12.32 -11.17
CA PRO A 83 1.83 -12.73 -11.10
C PRO A 83 1.31 -12.71 -9.67
N GLY A 84 0.02 -12.37 -9.50
CA GLY A 84 -0.66 -12.38 -8.22
C GLY A 84 -0.79 -11.02 -7.55
N SER A 85 -1.03 -11.06 -6.24
CA SER A 85 -1.32 -9.87 -5.44
C SER A 85 -0.05 -9.15 -4.97
N TRP A 86 0.01 -7.84 -5.17
CA TRP A 86 1.05 -6.97 -4.62
C TRP A 86 1.07 -6.98 -3.06
N TRP A 87 -0.03 -7.38 -2.41
CA TRP A 87 -0.07 -7.50 -0.94
C TRP A 87 0.97 -8.49 -0.41
N ASN A 88 1.30 -9.53 -1.19
CA ASN A 88 2.35 -10.48 -0.82
C ASN A 88 3.74 -9.83 -0.82
N ASP A 89 4.00 -8.93 -1.76
CA ASP A 89 5.23 -8.15 -1.80
C ASP A 89 5.32 -7.16 -0.64
N TRP A 90 4.22 -6.45 -0.37
CA TRP A 90 4.12 -5.52 0.76
C TRP A 90 4.32 -6.24 2.10
N ALA A 91 3.72 -7.40 2.29
CA ALA A 91 3.92 -8.19 3.51
C ALA A 91 5.38 -8.58 3.72
N LYS A 92 6.08 -9.00 2.65
CA LYS A 92 7.52 -9.30 2.69
C LYS A 92 8.36 -8.06 3.01
N TRP A 93 8.00 -6.91 2.45
CA TRP A 93 8.69 -5.66 2.71
C TRP A 93 8.56 -5.21 4.18
N LEU A 94 7.39 -5.46 4.80
CA LEU A 94 7.16 -5.17 6.22
C LEU A 94 7.88 -6.13 7.18
N GLU A 95 8.24 -7.33 6.74
CA GLU A 95 8.78 -8.39 7.59
C GLU A 95 10.00 -7.96 8.44
N PRO A 96 11.01 -7.26 7.90
CA PRO A 96 12.16 -6.79 8.68
C PRO A 96 11.81 -5.69 9.71
N MET A 97 10.68 -5.01 9.52
CA MET A 97 10.26 -3.88 10.34
C MET A 97 9.26 -4.28 11.42
N LYS A 98 8.69 -5.48 11.34
CA LYS A 98 7.76 -5.97 12.36
C LYS A 98 8.49 -6.30 13.65
N GLY A 99 7.82 -6.09 14.78
CA GLY A 99 8.25 -6.62 16.08
C GLY A 99 7.96 -8.11 16.22
N GLY A 100 8.05 -8.62 17.45
CA GLY A 100 7.64 -9.99 17.76
C GLY A 100 6.12 -10.19 17.61
N GLU A 101 5.70 -11.46 17.61
CA GLU A 101 4.29 -11.80 17.60
C GLU A 101 3.68 -11.61 18.98
N VAL A 102 2.46 -11.08 19.01
CA VAL A 102 1.65 -10.95 20.24
C VAL A 102 0.34 -11.68 20.05
N LYS A 103 -0.19 -12.21 21.17
CA LYS A 103 -1.49 -12.87 21.12
C LYS A 103 -2.58 -11.90 20.67
N ALA A 104 -3.37 -12.31 19.69
CA ALA A 104 -4.49 -11.51 19.21
C ALA A 104 -5.47 -11.19 20.36
N PRO A 105 -5.99 -9.95 20.45
CA PRO A 105 -6.98 -9.61 21.48
C PRO A 105 -8.25 -10.46 21.28
N THR A 106 -8.71 -11.08 22.36
CA THR A 106 -9.95 -11.88 22.39
C THR A 106 -11.18 -11.06 22.74
N LYS A 107 -10.99 -9.83 23.24
CA LYS A 107 -12.06 -8.90 23.61
C LYS A 107 -11.77 -7.54 23.01
N LEU A 108 -12.81 -6.85 22.55
CA LEU A 108 -12.74 -5.48 22.06
C LEU A 108 -12.68 -4.52 23.24
N GLY A 109 -11.99 -3.38 23.04
CA GLY A 109 -11.86 -2.33 24.04
C GLY A 109 -10.95 -2.69 25.22
N ASN A 110 -10.94 -1.84 26.24
CA ASN A 110 -10.19 -2.01 27.48
C ASN A 110 -10.91 -1.32 28.65
N ALA A 111 -10.29 -1.25 29.83
CA ALA A 111 -10.89 -0.64 31.01
C ALA A 111 -11.26 0.84 30.80
N LYS A 112 -10.46 1.59 30.03
CA LYS A 112 -10.67 3.02 29.73
C LYS A 112 -11.62 3.23 28.54
N TYR A 113 -11.55 2.35 27.53
CA TYR A 113 -12.33 2.48 26.28
C TYR A 113 -13.17 1.21 26.10
N LYS A 114 -14.36 1.21 26.71
CA LYS A 114 -15.29 0.08 26.63
C LYS A 114 -16.01 0.05 25.27
N PRO A 115 -16.36 -1.13 24.74
CA PRO A 115 -17.26 -1.22 23.61
C PRO A 115 -18.58 -0.50 23.91
N ILE A 116 -19.08 0.27 22.96
CA ILE A 116 -20.33 1.04 23.12
C ILE A 116 -21.52 0.23 22.58
N GLU A 117 -21.37 -0.30 21.36
CA GLU A 117 -22.41 -1.07 20.67
C GLU A 117 -21.77 -1.97 19.59
N PRO A 118 -22.47 -3.01 19.12
CA PRO A 118 -21.99 -3.83 17.98
C PRO A 118 -21.86 -3.01 16.70
N ALA A 119 -20.87 -3.39 15.86
CA ALA A 119 -20.76 -2.83 14.51
C ALA A 119 -21.99 -3.20 13.65
N PRO A 120 -22.40 -2.33 12.72
CA PRO A 120 -21.79 -1.07 12.29
C PRO A 120 -22.20 0.16 13.13
N GLY A 121 -22.85 -0.04 14.26
CA GLY A 121 -23.37 1.05 15.10
C GLY A 121 -24.68 1.64 14.60
N ARG A 122 -25.19 2.64 15.27
CA ARG A 122 -26.49 3.28 14.98
C ARG A 122 -26.41 4.38 13.94
N TYR A 123 -25.32 5.12 13.89
CA TYR A 123 -25.15 6.29 13.01
C TYR A 123 -25.33 5.96 11.53
N VAL A 124 -24.71 4.89 11.06
CA VAL A 124 -24.77 4.48 9.65
C VAL A 124 -26.17 4.04 9.21
N LYS A 125 -27.07 3.75 10.16
CA LYS A 125 -28.46 3.34 9.90
C LYS A 125 -29.42 4.51 9.79
N GLN A 126 -28.98 5.73 10.14
CA GLN A 126 -29.81 6.92 10.02
C GLN A 126 -29.76 7.46 8.59
N ARG A 127 -30.91 7.71 8.01
CA ARG A 127 -30.99 8.39 6.71
C ARG A 127 -30.73 9.88 6.90
N ALA A 128 -29.99 10.48 5.99
CA ALA A 128 -29.93 11.92 5.87
C ALA A 128 -31.33 12.42 5.48
N VAL A 129 -31.84 13.43 6.19
CA VAL A 129 -33.11 14.12 5.93
C VAL A 129 -32.80 15.41 5.19
#